data_f5af97387223fc77c7b1f05bd51e6246
#
_entry.id   f5af97387223fc77c7b1f05bd51e6246
#
_cell.length_a   1.000
_cell.length_b   1.000
_cell.length_c   1.000
_cell.angle_alpha   90.00
_cell.angle_beta   90.00
_cell.angle_gamma   90.00
#
_symmetry.space_group_name_H-M   'P 1'
#
loop_
_entity.id
_entity.type
_entity.pdbx_description
1 polymer ?
#
loop_
_entity_poly.entity_id
_entity_poly.type
_entity_poly.pdbx_seq_one_letter_code
_entity_poly.pdbx_strand_id
1 'polypeptide(L)'
;MSGTKDRILETALELFSRRGYEGVSVSDISGALGMTKSALYKHFPGKRGIFDGILRHMEEADREAARESGVPEESLEKSPE
;
A
#
# COMPACT_ATOMS: atom_id res chain seq x y z
N MET A 1 -9.61 -7.63 8.05
CA MET A 1 -10.22 -8.04 6.80
C MET A 1 -9.89 -7.07 5.68
N SER A 2 -9.46 -7.58 4.55
CA SER A 2 -9.05 -6.73 3.46
C SER A 2 -10.23 -6.28 2.64
N GLY A 3 -10.34 -5.00 2.44
CA GLY A 3 -11.31 -4.46 1.51
C GLY A 3 -10.71 -4.36 0.12
N THR A 4 -11.49 -3.79 -0.79
CA THR A 4 -11.03 -3.61 -2.16
C THR A 4 -9.78 -2.76 -2.22
N LYS A 5 -9.74 -1.71 -1.42
CA LYS A 5 -8.56 -0.83 -1.42
C LYS A 5 -7.31 -1.58 -0.98
N ASP A 6 -7.44 -2.41 0.04
CA ASP A 6 -6.30 -3.18 0.50
C ASP A 6 -5.82 -4.15 -0.58
N ARG A 7 -6.75 -4.78 -1.28
CA ARG A 7 -6.37 -5.68 -2.35
C ARG A 7 -5.64 -4.96 -3.47
N ILE A 8 -6.10 -3.76 -3.79
CA ILE A 8 -5.44 -2.96 -4.81
C ILE A 8 -4.01 -2.64 -4.38
N LEU A 9 -3.84 -2.23 -3.13
CA LEU A 9 -2.52 -1.87 -2.64
C LEU A 9 -1.58 -3.07 -2.59
N GLU A 10 -2.09 -4.21 -2.16
CA GLU A 10 -1.26 -5.41 -2.08
C GLU A 10 -0.83 -5.87 -3.47
N THR A 11 -1.75 -5.87 -4.41
CA THR A 11 -1.43 -6.28 -5.77
C THR A 11 -0.44 -5.32 -6.40
N ALA A 12 -0.65 -4.03 -6.22
CA ALA A 12 0.24 -3.04 -6.78
C ALA A 12 1.63 -3.14 -6.17
N LEU A 13 1.70 -3.37 -4.86
CA LEU A 13 2.98 -3.51 -4.21
C LEU A 13 3.76 -4.69 -4.78
N GLU A 14 3.08 -5.79 -5.01
CA GLU A 14 3.72 -6.95 -5.57
C GLU A 14 4.27 -6.65 -6.96
N LEU A 15 3.48 -5.98 -7.79
CA LEU A 15 3.93 -5.65 -9.14
C LEU A 15 5.08 -4.65 -9.11
N PHE A 16 4.99 -3.65 -8.24
CA PHE A 16 6.08 -2.68 -8.12
C PHE A 16 7.35 -3.36 -7.65
N SER A 17 7.23 -4.33 -6.75
CA SER A 17 8.40 -5.05 -6.25
C SER A 17 9.09 -5.83 -7.34
N ARG A 18 8.32 -6.37 -8.25
CA ARG A 18 8.90 -7.21 -9.30
C ARG A 18 9.42 -6.41 -10.47
N ARG A 19 8.73 -5.34 -10.83
CA ARG A 19 9.05 -4.61 -12.05
C ARG A 19 9.55 -3.21 -11.83
N GLY A 20 9.45 -2.71 -10.61
CA GLY A 20 9.76 -1.32 -10.33
C GLY A 20 8.56 -0.45 -10.65
N TYR A 21 8.56 0.76 -10.08
CA TYR A 21 7.43 1.67 -10.23
C TYR A 21 7.17 1.99 -11.70
N GLU A 22 8.24 2.26 -12.45
CA GLU A 22 8.09 2.65 -13.84
C GLU A 22 7.65 1.51 -14.74
N GLY A 23 7.89 0.29 -14.32
CA GLY A 23 7.54 -0.86 -15.14
C GLY A 23 6.12 -1.35 -14.97
N VAL A 24 5.31 -0.64 -14.19
CA VAL A 24 3.93 -1.03 -13.91
C VAL A 24 2.99 0.08 -14.34
N SER A 25 1.90 -0.29 -15.00
CA SER A 25 0.89 0.67 -15.40
C SER A 25 -0.39 0.41 -14.63
N VAL A 26 -1.31 1.37 -14.68
CA VAL A 26 -2.63 1.19 -14.05
C VAL A 26 -3.34 0.01 -14.70
N SER A 27 -3.17 -0.17 -15.99
CA SER A 27 -3.76 -1.32 -16.67
C SER A 27 -3.22 -2.64 -16.14
N ASP A 28 -1.93 -2.68 -15.85
CA ASP A 28 -1.35 -3.89 -15.27
C ASP A 28 -2.00 -4.23 -13.95
N ILE A 29 -2.20 -3.22 -13.13
CA ILE A 29 -2.79 -3.43 -11.82
C ILE A 29 -4.24 -3.87 -11.93
N SER A 30 -5.03 -3.15 -12.72
CA SER A 30 -6.44 -3.49 -12.86
C SER A 30 -6.60 -4.87 -13.50
N GLY A 31 -5.74 -5.20 -14.46
CA GLY A 31 -5.80 -6.51 -15.07
C GLY A 31 -5.51 -7.62 -14.09
N ALA A 32 -4.52 -7.43 -13.23
CA ALA A 32 -4.19 -8.43 -12.24
C ALA A 32 -5.32 -8.63 -11.24
N LEU A 33 -6.11 -7.58 -11.00
CA LEU A 33 -7.21 -7.65 -10.07
C LEU A 33 -8.51 -8.10 -10.71
N GLY A 34 -8.54 -8.21 -12.03
CA GLY A 34 -9.78 -8.56 -12.72
C GLY A 34 -10.81 -7.45 -12.72
N MET A 35 -10.36 -6.20 -12.65
CA MET A 35 -11.28 -5.09 -12.64
C MET A 35 -10.92 -4.10 -13.75
N THR A 36 -11.85 -3.21 -14.08
CA THR A 36 -11.61 -2.22 -15.10
C THR A 36 -10.79 -1.07 -14.55
N LYS A 37 -10.17 -0.32 -15.46
CA LYS A 37 -9.45 0.89 -15.03
C LYS A 37 -10.40 1.88 -14.38
N SER A 38 -11.62 1.98 -14.91
CA SER A 38 -12.60 2.88 -14.31
C SER A 38 -12.88 2.53 -12.87
N ALA A 39 -13.02 1.24 -12.59
CA ALA A 39 -13.27 0.81 -11.23
C ALA A 39 -12.09 1.14 -10.33
N LEU A 40 -10.88 0.97 -10.85
CA LEU A 40 -9.69 1.27 -10.09
C LEU A 40 -9.61 2.77 -9.78
N TYR A 41 -9.92 3.60 -10.75
CA TYR A 41 -9.87 5.04 -10.54
C TYR A 41 -10.88 5.55 -9.53
N LYS A 42 -11.92 4.76 -9.25
CA LYS A 42 -12.85 5.14 -8.20
C LYS A 42 -12.21 5.09 -6.82
N HIS A 43 -11.18 4.29 -6.68
CA HIS A 43 -10.50 4.14 -5.40
C HIS A 43 -9.24 4.99 -5.31
N PHE A 44 -8.51 5.12 -6.42
CA PHE A 44 -7.26 5.86 -6.43
C PHE A 44 -7.16 6.68 -7.70
N PRO A 45 -6.61 7.88 -7.63
CA PRO A 45 -6.56 8.76 -8.81
C PRO A 45 -5.59 8.32 -9.89
N GLY A 46 -4.73 7.35 -9.60
CA GLY A 46 -3.80 6.88 -10.59
C GLY A 46 -2.68 6.12 -9.93
N LYS A 47 -1.65 5.82 -10.71
CA LYS A 47 -0.53 5.02 -10.21
C LYS A 47 0.13 5.70 -9.01
N ARG A 48 0.30 7.00 -9.06
CA ARG A 48 0.93 7.72 -7.97
C ARG A 48 0.08 7.66 -6.71
N GLY A 49 -1.23 7.77 -6.87
CA GLY A 49 -2.13 7.67 -5.73
C GLY A 49 -2.07 6.30 -5.08
N ILE A 50 -1.94 5.27 -5.90
CA ILE A 50 -1.82 3.91 -5.40
C ILE A 50 -0.50 3.78 -4.62
N PHE A 51 0.58 4.32 -5.18
CA PHE A 51 1.87 4.26 -4.52
C PHE A 51 1.83 4.96 -3.16
N ASP A 52 1.23 6.14 -3.12
CA ASP A 52 1.10 6.87 -1.86
C ASP A 52 0.27 6.06 -0.87
N GLY A 53 -0.77 5.38 -1.35
CA GLY A 53 -1.58 4.53 -0.50
C GLY A 53 -0.81 3.37 0.09
N ILE A 54 0.10 2.80 -0.71
CA ILE A 54 0.94 1.72 -0.22
C ILE A 54 1.81 2.19 0.94
N LEU A 55 2.40 3.37 0.80
CA LEU A 55 3.26 3.90 1.85
C LEU A 55 2.49 4.10 3.14
N ARG A 56 1.28 4.65 3.04
CA ARG A 56 0.45 4.83 4.23
C ARG A 56 0.07 3.52 4.86
N HIS A 57 -0.27 2.55 4.03
CA HIS A 57 -0.69 1.25 4.51
C HIS A 57 0.45 0.60 5.29
N MET A 58 1.66 0.71 4.78
CA MET A 58 2.81 0.14 5.45
C MET A 58 3.09 0.84 6.78
N GLU A 59 2.94 2.15 6.80
CA GLU A 59 3.15 2.89 8.04
C GLU A 59 2.16 2.47 9.11
N GLU A 60 0.90 2.30 8.72
CA GLU A 60 -0.11 1.88 9.66
C GLU A 60 0.14 0.48 10.17
N ALA A 61 0.57 -0.40 9.29
CA ALA A 61 0.85 -1.77 9.70
C ALA A 61 2.01 -1.81 10.70
N ASP A 62 3.03 -1.03 10.43
CA ASP A 62 4.17 -0.96 11.34
C ASP A 62 3.76 -0.43 12.71
N ARG A 63 2.91 0.57 12.71
CA ARG A 63 2.46 1.16 13.95
C ARG A 63 1.63 0.16 14.77
N GLU A 64 0.78 -0.56 14.10
CA GLU A 64 -0.03 -1.57 14.77
C GLU A 64 0.82 -2.70 15.31
N ALA A 65 1.79 -3.12 14.53
CA ALA A 65 2.67 -4.20 14.97
C ALA A 65 3.44 -3.80 16.21
N ALA A 66 3.93 -2.56 16.25
CA ALA A 66 4.63 -2.08 17.42
C ALA A 66 3.73 -2.06 18.64
N ARG A 67 2.49 -1.68 18.45
CA ARG A 67 1.55 -1.63 19.55
C ARG A 67 1.26 -3.02 20.07
N GLU A 68 1.07 -3.96 19.16
CA GLU A 68 0.75 -5.32 19.54
C GLU A 68 1.91 -6.01 20.23
N SER A 69 3.11 -5.63 19.89
CA SER A 69 4.27 -6.25 20.52
C SER A 69 4.54 -5.67 21.90
N GLY A 70 3.77 -4.67 22.30
CA GLY A 70 3.93 -4.12 23.62
C GLY A 70 4.99 -3.05 23.75
N VAL A 71 5.53 -2.61 22.65
CA VAL A 71 6.54 -1.58 22.68
C VAL A 71 5.86 -0.22 22.77
N PRO A 72 6.16 0.58 23.78
CA PRO A 72 5.52 1.88 23.89
C PRO A 72 5.92 2.79 22.73
N GLU A 73 4.98 3.55 22.28
CA GLU A 73 5.25 4.47 21.21
C GLU A 73 6.33 5.46 21.58
N GLU A 74 6.37 5.84 22.81
CA GLU A 74 7.39 6.75 23.28
C GLU A 74 8.78 6.20 23.05
N SER A 75 8.95 4.93 23.30
CA SER A 75 10.24 4.31 23.09
C SER A 75 10.66 4.34 21.64
N LEU A 76 9.69 4.17 20.76
CA LEU A 76 10.01 4.17 19.34
C LEU A 76 10.38 5.56 18.86
N GLU A 77 9.69 6.57 19.36
CA GLU A 77 9.96 7.91 18.94
C GLU A 77 11.21 8.46 19.53
N LYS A 78 11.55 7.98 20.68
CA LYS A 78 12.67 8.54 21.38
C LYS A 78 13.92 8.13 20.71
N SER A 79 14.44 9.00 19.93
CA SER A 79 15.68 8.67 19.32
C SER A 79 16.70 8.63 20.39
N PRO A 80 17.61 7.76 20.28
CA PRO A 80 18.70 7.73 21.25
C PRO A 80 19.55 8.90 20.96
N GLU A 81 19.46 9.87 21.57
CA GLU A 81 20.33 10.96 21.24
C GLU A 81 21.53 10.97 21.97
#